data_0761409dd4b0312e7d4f6a5f5211301d
#
_entry.id   0761409dd4b0312e7d4f6a5f5211301d
#
_cell.length_a   1.000
_cell.length_b   1.000
_cell.length_c   1.000
_cell.angle_alpha   90.00
_cell.angle_beta   90.00
_cell.angle_gamma   90.00
#
_symmetry.space_group_name_H-M   'P 1'
#
loop_
_entity.id
_entity.type
_entity.pdbx_description
1 polymer ?
#
loop_
_entity_poly.entity_id
_entity_poly.type
_entity_poly.pdbx_seq_one_letter_code
_entity_poly.pdbx_strand_id
1 'polypeptide(L)'
;MSIFDYKTALGGEGKALYSEAITLALYASTPTGEALPGTAWRPISASQLGYQGNVSAQGTISGEQAIVSDAQVEVLGKYDAAGQLLSIGISFRGTDSLKDGINDLQAAFVSGFADNYSRLAFDNLLGKVAAFAAAQGLSGSDVLVTGHSLGGLGVNSLAAMSSDHWGGFYQDASYVAFASPTQSANSSQVLNIGYENDPVFRALDGTHFNASSLGTHDKPQESATNNIVSFTDHYSSFLGKLVPQSILNPQSWSAHSAVDYAGGLNRLINSDFYDLTSRDSTVVISNLSEGKRDQVWVKDLNLYAEKHTGSTFIIGTQSNDLLHGGKGNDYLDGGAGDDRFRDDGGYNIIHGGQGHNVLELQQPLKNFSIANDGDGTLYIRDAYGGISMTRDVGAL
;
A
#
# COMPACT_ATOMS: atom_id res chain seq x y z
N MET A 1 1.22 -17.05 -6.23
CA MET A 1 0.30 -16.02 -5.69
C MET A 1 1.19 -14.96 -5.10
N SER A 2 1.09 -13.73 -5.61
CA SER A 2 1.93 -12.61 -5.15
C SER A 2 1.50 -12.12 -3.76
N ILE A 3 2.26 -11.18 -3.17
CA ILE A 3 1.95 -10.60 -1.87
C ILE A 3 0.54 -9.97 -1.81
N PHE A 4 0.02 -9.48 -2.92
CA PHE A 4 -1.35 -8.97 -3.06
C PHE A 4 -2.27 -10.03 -3.67
N ASP A 5 -2.36 -11.19 -3.02
CA ASP A 5 -3.28 -12.24 -3.42
C ASP A 5 -4.72 -11.86 -3.08
N TYR A 6 -5.41 -11.31 -4.09
CA TYR A 6 -6.78 -10.82 -3.96
C TYR A 6 -7.58 -11.15 -5.22
N LYS A 7 -8.78 -11.72 -5.01
CA LYS A 7 -9.65 -12.18 -6.10
C LYS A 7 -8.85 -12.94 -7.18
N THR A 8 -8.39 -14.11 -6.85
CA THR A 8 -7.45 -14.96 -7.63
C THR A 8 -7.77 -15.12 -9.12
N ALA A 9 -8.98 -14.78 -9.55
CA ALA A 9 -9.40 -14.79 -10.95
C ALA A 9 -8.82 -13.63 -11.80
N LEU A 10 -8.19 -12.63 -11.20
CA LEU A 10 -7.75 -11.42 -11.93
C LEU A 10 -6.43 -11.60 -12.69
N GLY A 11 -5.62 -12.63 -12.39
CA GLY A 11 -4.35 -12.88 -13.10
C GLY A 11 -3.46 -11.63 -13.20
N GLY A 12 -2.98 -11.33 -14.40
CA GLY A 12 -2.16 -10.13 -14.69
C GLY A 12 -2.89 -8.79 -14.53
N GLU A 13 -4.21 -8.78 -14.46
CA GLU A 13 -5.03 -7.58 -14.23
C GLU A 13 -4.92 -7.09 -12.78
N GLY A 14 -4.46 -7.93 -11.86
CA GLY A 14 -4.27 -7.54 -10.46
C GLY A 14 -3.33 -6.35 -10.28
N LYS A 15 -2.20 -6.32 -11.00
CA LYS A 15 -1.24 -5.18 -10.94
C LYS A 15 -1.92 -3.85 -11.34
N ALA A 16 -2.73 -3.87 -12.40
CA ALA A 16 -3.46 -2.69 -12.86
C ALA A 16 -4.48 -2.24 -11.81
N LEU A 17 -5.25 -3.16 -11.24
CA LEU A 17 -6.23 -2.87 -10.19
C LEU A 17 -5.57 -2.20 -8.96
N TYR A 18 -4.43 -2.73 -8.49
CA TYR A 18 -3.76 -2.18 -7.31
C TYR A 18 -3.16 -0.79 -7.59
N SER A 19 -2.57 -0.60 -8.77
CA SER A 19 -2.05 0.70 -9.20
C SER A 19 -3.17 1.74 -9.37
N GLU A 20 -4.32 1.35 -9.91
CA GLU A 20 -5.50 2.21 -10.00
C GLU A 20 -6.03 2.55 -8.60
N ALA A 21 -6.19 1.57 -7.73
CA ALA A 21 -6.67 1.78 -6.37
C ALA A 21 -5.80 2.79 -5.59
N ILE A 22 -4.47 2.65 -5.66
CA ILE A 22 -3.56 3.56 -4.97
C ILE A 22 -3.59 4.96 -5.58
N THR A 23 -3.74 5.05 -6.91
CA THR A 23 -3.85 6.33 -7.62
C THR A 23 -5.12 7.08 -7.20
N LEU A 24 -6.26 6.40 -7.11
CA LEU A 24 -7.51 7.00 -6.65
C LEU A 24 -7.46 7.38 -5.17
N ALA A 25 -6.86 6.55 -4.33
CA ALA A 25 -6.68 6.86 -2.90
C ALA A 25 -5.80 8.10 -2.69
N LEU A 26 -4.73 8.24 -3.48
CA LEU A 26 -3.87 9.43 -3.46
C LEU A 26 -4.61 10.66 -3.97
N TYR A 27 -5.39 10.54 -5.05
CA TYR A 27 -6.22 11.66 -5.56
C TYR A 27 -7.20 12.16 -4.50
N ALA A 28 -7.86 11.26 -3.77
CA ALA A 28 -8.81 11.67 -2.72
C ALA A 28 -8.14 12.43 -1.57
N SER A 29 -6.84 12.25 -1.34
CA SER A 29 -6.10 13.01 -0.33
C SER A 29 -5.94 14.49 -0.72
N THR A 30 -5.80 14.78 -2.02
CA THR A 30 -5.61 16.14 -2.56
C THR A 30 -6.42 16.34 -3.84
N PRO A 31 -7.76 16.35 -3.75
CA PRO A 31 -8.60 16.41 -4.94
C PRO A 31 -8.49 17.76 -5.65
N THR A 32 -8.35 17.72 -6.96
CA THR A 32 -8.27 18.93 -7.81
C THR A 32 -9.59 19.28 -8.49
N GLY A 33 -10.52 18.34 -8.53
CA GLY A 33 -11.75 18.46 -9.35
C GLY A 33 -11.54 18.23 -10.84
N GLU A 34 -10.32 17.89 -11.26
CA GLU A 34 -9.94 17.68 -12.66
C GLU A 34 -9.65 16.19 -12.94
N ALA A 35 -9.55 15.84 -14.22
CA ALA A 35 -9.14 14.50 -14.64
C ALA A 35 -7.73 14.16 -14.11
N LEU A 36 -7.52 12.90 -13.75
CA LEU A 36 -6.23 12.44 -13.22
C LEU A 36 -5.22 12.35 -14.38
N PRO A 37 -4.12 13.12 -14.32
CA PRO A 37 -3.12 13.14 -15.39
C PRO A 37 -2.57 11.75 -15.72
N GLY A 38 -2.45 11.44 -17.00
CA GLY A 38 -1.89 10.16 -17.47
C GLY A 38 -2.78 8.95 -17.26
N THR A 39 -4.04 9.14 -16.84
CA THR A 39 -5.02 8.06 -16.62
C THR A 39 -6.31 8.29 -17.39
N ALA A 40 -7.19 7.28 -17.42
CA ALA A 40 -8.54 7.37 -17.97
C ALA A 40 -9.58 7.81 -16.92
N TRP A 41 -9.17 8.17 -15.71
CA TRP A 41 -10.04 8.53 -14.61
C TRP A 41 -10.34 10.03 -14.55
N ARG A 42 -11.59 10.38 -14.31
CA ARG A 42 -12.02 11.77 -14.08
C ARG A 42 -13.20 11.82 -13.09
N PRO A 43 -13.35 12.91 -12.32
CA PRO A 43 -14.48 13.06 -11.40
C PRO A 43 -15.82 12.95 -12.09
N ILE A 44 -16.78 12.30 -11.43
CA ILE A 44 -18.20 12.33 -11.77
C ILE A 44 -18.86 13.35 -10.85
N SER A 45 -19.46 14.39 -11.41
CA SER A 45 -20.06 15.45 -10.61
C SER A 45 -21.30 14.96 -9.85
N ALA A 46 -21.59 15.58 -8.71
CA ALA A 46 -22.79 15.31 -7.93
C ALA A 46 -24.08 15.47 -8.75
N SER A 47 -24.10 16.43 -9.69
CA SER A 47 -25.24 16.65 -10.59
C SER A 47 -25.45 15.48 -11.57
N GLN A 48 -24.36 14.89 -12.09
CA GLN A 48 -24.45 13.69 -12.95
C GLN A 48 -25.01 12.50 -12.17
N LEU A 49 -24.65 12.37 -10.90
CA LEU A 49 -25.16 11.34 -9.99
C LEU A 49 -26.61 11.60 -9.53
N GLY A 50 -27.15 12.80 -9.77
CA GLY A 50 -28.43 13.24 -9.21
C GLY A 50 -28.38 13.39 -7.67
N TYR A 51 -27.19 13.71 -7.13
CA TYR A 51 -26.95 13.94 -5.70
C TYR A 51 -27.03 15.44 -5.36
N GLN A 52 -27.71 15.77 -4.24
CA GLN A 52 -27.96 17.14 -3.79
C GLN A 52 -27.47 17.40 -2.36
N GLY A 53 -26.49 16.64 -1.88
CA GLY A 53 -25.90 16.83 -0.56
C GLY A 53 -24.78 17.88 -0.53
N ASN A 54 -23.93 17.78 0.48
CA ASN A 54 -22.80 18.70 0.67
C ASN A 54 -21.67 18.40 -0.31
N VAL A 55 -21.34 19.39 -1.17
CA VAL A 55 -20.31 19.25 -2.22
C VAL A 55 -19.43 20.49 -2.20
N SER A 56 -18.12 20.30 -2.17
CA SER A 56 -17.13 21.38 -2.28
C SER A 56 -17.06 21.97 -3.69
N ALA A 57 -16.35 23.08 -3.84
CA ALA A 57 -16.09 23.68 -5.15
C ALA A 57 -15.25 22.78 -6.08
N GLN A 58 -14.45 21.86 -5.51
CA GLN A 58 -13.65 20.86 -6.24
C GLN A 58 -14.44 19.57 -6.55
N GLY A 59 -15.69 19.46 -6.09
CA GLY A 59 -16.53 18.28 -6.31
C GLY A 59 -16.47 17.24 -5.22
N THR A 60 -15.63 17.41 -4.20
CA THR A 60 -15.56 16.53 -3.03
C THR A 60 -16.88 16.48 -2.30
N ILE A 61 -17.38 15.29 -2.03
CA ILE A 61 -18.66 15.07 -1.35
C ILE A 61 -18.39 14.83 0.14
N SER A 62 -19.04 15.59 1.00
CA SER A 62 -18.94 15.48 2.45
C SER A 62 -20.09 14.67 3.06
N GLY A 63 -19.87 14.15 4.27
CA GLY A 63 -20.80 13.29 4.98
C GLY A 63 -22.19 13.89 5.17
N GLU A 64 -23.22 13.04 5.10
CA GLU A 64 -24.64 13.41 5.10
C GLU A 64 -25.17 13.71 6.50
N GLN A 65 -24.57 13.12 7.52
CA GLN A 65 -24.98 13.31 8.92
C GLN A 65 -23.98 14.15 9.69
N ALA A 66 -24.46 14.94 10.65
CA ALA A 66 -23.63 15.87 11.43
C ALA A 66 -22.46 15.20 12.17
N ILE A 67 -22.65 13.97 12.64
CA ILE A 67 -21.61 13.21 13.37
C ILE A 67 -20.47 12.73 12.47
N VAL A 68 -20.66 12.72 11.16
CA VAL A 68 -19.71 12.31 10.13
C VAL A 68 -19.57 13.36 9.02
N SER A 69 -19.87 14.62 9.34
CA SER A 69 -19.84 15.73 8.37
C SER A 69 -18.44 15.94 7.76
N ASP A 70 -17.40 15.55 8.47
CA ASP A 70 -16.00 15.67 8.03
C ASP A 70 -15.55 14.48 7.16
N ALA A 71 -16.34 13.41 7.10
CA ALA A 71 -16.11 12.33 6.15
C ALA A 71 -16.18 12.86 4.71
N GLN A 72 -15.26 12.46 3.88
CA GLN A 72 -15.18 12.91 2.49
C GLN A 72 -14.98 11.73 1.53
N VAL A 73 -15.53 11.86 0.34
CA VAL A 73 -15.42 10.85 -0.71
C VAL A 73 -15.38 11.50 -2.09
N GLU A 74 -14.59 10.91 -2.97
CA GLU A 74 -14.53 11.22 -4.40
C GLU A 74 -15.21 10.10 -5.19
N VAL A 75 -16.01 10.46 -6.18
CA VAL A 75 -16.59 9.53 -7.14
C VAL A 75 -16.01 9.83 -8.53
N LEU A 76 -15.34 8.84 -9.10
CA LEU A 76 -14.62 8.96 -10.36
C LEU A 76 -15.15 7.96 -11.38
N GLY A 77 -15.09 8.31 -12.66
CA GLY A 77 -15.37 7.42 -13.78
C GLY A 77 -14.12 7.14 -14.58
N LYS A 78 -13.93 5.88 -14.97
CA LYS A 78 -12.95 5.46 -15.96
C LYS A 78 -13.60 5.44 -17.31
N TYR A 79 -13.05 6.14 -18.28
CA TYR A 79 -13.64 6.28 -19.61
C TYR A 79 -12.72 5.75 -20.70
N ASP A 80 -13.29 5.18 -21.73
CA ASP A 80 -12.56 4.83 -22.94
C ASP A 80 -12.27 6.07 -23.82
N ALA A 81 -11.59 5.83 -24.93
CA ALA A 81 -11.26 6.88 -25.90
C ALA A 81 -12.51 7.49 -26.61
N ALA A 82 -13.64 6.77 -26.63
CA ALA A 82 -14.91 7.24 -27.17
C ALA A 82 -15.74 8.01 -26.12
N GLY A 83 -15.28 8.07 -24.88
CA GLY A 83 -15.98 8.71 -23.77
C GLY A 83 -17.04 7.85 -23.10
N GLN A 84 -17.07 6.54 -23.39
CA GLN A 84 -17.94 5.61 -22.71
C GLN A 84 -17.40 5.30 -21.29
N LEU A 85 -18.28 5.31 -20.30
CA LEU A 85 -17.95 4.93 -18.93
C LEU A 85 -17.73 3.42 -18.84
N LEU A 86 -16.55 3.02 -18.36
CA LEU A 86 -16.14 1.62 -18.22
C LEU A 86 -16.21 1.12 -16.77
N SER A 87 -15.89 2.00 -15.81
CA SER A 87 -15.86 1.64 -14.38
C SER A 87 -16.10 2.88 -13.53
N ILE A 88 -16.51 2.65 -12.27
CA ILE A 88 -16.65 3.69 -11.26
C ILE A 88 -15.66 3.45 -10.13
N GLY A 89 -14.94 4.50 -9.73
CA GLY A 89 -14.09 4.54 -8.54
C GLY A 89 -14.80 5.29 -7.43
N ILE A 90 -14.88 4.70 -6.25
CA ILE A 90 -15.32 5.34 -5.01
C ILE A 90 -14.10 5.42 -4.11
N SER A 91 -13.58 6.62 -3.89
CA SER A 91 -12.38 6.82 -3.08
C SER A 91 -12.70 7.63 -1.83
N PHE A 92 -12.70 6.94 -0.68
CA PHE A 92 -12.87 7.59 0.62
C PHE A 92 -11.59 8.31 1.02
N ARG A 93 -11.73 9.56 1.48
CA ARG A 93 -10.62 10.36 1.95
C ARG A 93 -10.24 10.00 3.39
N GLY A 94 -8.96 9.98 3.69
CA GLY A 94 -8.42 9.98 5.05
C GLY A 94 -8.38 11.38 5.64
N THR A 95 -7.95 11.49 6.90
CA THR A 95 -7.76 12.78 7.58
C THR A 95 -6.39 13.38 7.23
N ASP A 96 -6.34 14.72 7.11
CA ASP A 96 -5.15 15.44 6.63
C ASP A 96 -4.08 15.67 7.72
N SER A 97 -4.40 15.46 8.99
CA SER A 97 -3.48 15.74 10.09
C SER A 97 -3.41 14.62 11.12
N LEU A 98 -2.21 14.46 11.70
CA LEU A 98 -1.93 13.57 12.82
C LEU A 98 -2.91 13.77 13.99
N LYS A 99 -3.19 15.03 14.32
CA LYS A 99 -4.05 15.40 15.47
C LYS A 99 -5.50 15.04 15.19
N ASP A 100 -5.97 15.29 13.98
CA ASP A 100 -7.31 14.96 13.55
C ASP A 100 -7.45 13.44 13.41
N GLY A 101 -6.42 12.76 12.86
CA GLY A 101 -6.37 11.30 12.78
C GLY A 101 -6.52 10.61 14.14
N ILE A 102 -5.90 11.13 15.21
CA ILE A 102 -6.05 10.60 16.56
C ILE A 102 -7.47 10.88 17.11
N ASN A 103 -8.01 12.05 16.85
CA ASN A 103 -9.37 12.42 17.30
C ASN A 103 -10.43 11.59 16.55
N ASP A 104 -10.23 11.38 15.26
CA ASP A 104 -11.15 10.60 14.42
C ASP A 104 -11.08 9.11 14.73
N LEU A 105 -9.89 8.60 15.04
CA LEU A 105 -9.73 7.27 15.61
C LEU A 105 -10.49 7.14 16.93
N GLN A 106 -10.47 8.16 17.79
CA GLN A 106 -11.28 8.15 19.04
C GLN A 106 -12.78 8.09 18.76
N ALA A 107 -13.27 8.76 17.71
CA ALA A 107 -14.67 8.65 17.29
C ALA A 107 -14.98 7.25 16.71
N ALA A 108 -14.02 6.64 16.01
CA ALA A 108 -14.12 5.26 15.51
C ALA A 108 -14.15 4.21 16.64
N PHE A 109 -13.78 4.58 17.88
CA PHE A 109 -13.86 3.72 19.07
C PHE A 109 -15.28 3.52 19.61
N VAL A 110 -16.26 4.25 19.10
CA VAL A 110 -17.66 4.00 19.47
C VAL A 110 -18.12 2.69 18.84
N SER A 111 -18.59 1.76 19.68
CA SER A 111 -19.09 0.45 19.23
C SER A 111 -20.08 0.57 18.07
N GLY A 112 -19.80 -0.15 16.97
CA GLY A 112 -20.62 -0.17 15.76
C GLY A 112 -20.43 1.04 14.83
N PHE A 113 -19.60 2.03 15.17
CA PHE A 113 -19.32 3.16 14.29
C PHE A 113 -18.55 2.73 13.05
N ALA A 114 -17.46 1.98 13.25
CA ALA A 114 -16.62 1.49 12.15
C ALA A 114 -17.41 0.64 11.15
N ASP A 115 -18.26 -0.27 11.63
CA ASP A 115 -19.08 -1.15 10.78
C ASP A 115 -20.10 -0.37 9.95
N ASN A 116 -20.63 0.72 10.48
CA ASN A 116 -21.68 1.52 9.86
C ASN A 116 -21.19 2.82 9.22
N TYR A 117 -19.89 3.08 9.22
CA TYR A 117 -19.32 4.36 8.80
C TYR A 117 -19.81 4.81 7.41
N SER A 118 -19.70 3.95 6.40
CA SER A 118 -20.07 4.30 5.02
C SER A 118 -21.55 4.59 4.87
N ARG A 119 -22.42 3.89 5.60
CA ARG A 119 -23.85 4.16 5.63
C ARG A 119 -24.18 5.44 6.36
N LEU A 120 -23.57 5.66 7.52
CA LEU A 120 -23.78 6.91 8.29
C LEU A 120 -23.36 8.14 7.49
N ALA A 121 -22.26 8.03 6.76
CA ALA A 121 -21.69 9.15 6.04
C ALA A 121 -22.29 9.36 4.63
N PHE A 122 -22.67 8.28 3.91
CA PHE A 122 -22.91 8.36 2.47
C PHE A 122 -24.07 7.48 1.95
N ASP A 123 -25.08 7.18 2.77
CA ASP A 123 -26.16 6.24 2.40
C ASP A 123 -26.89 6.66 1.13
N ASN A 124 -27.33 7.91 1.04
CA ASN A 124 -28.02 8.44 -0.13
C ASN A 124 -27.07 8.55 -1.35
N LEU A 125 -25.83 9.01 -1.16
CA LEU A 125 -24.84 9.08 -2.23
C LEU A 125 -24.60 7.70 -2.84
N LEU A 126 -24.34 6.69 -2.02
CA LEU A 126 -24.05 5.33 -2.47
C LEU A 126 -25.26 4.74 -3.24
N GLY A 127 -26.47 5.02 -2.77
CA GLY A 127 -27.69 4.68 -3.54
C GLY A 127 -27.76 5.37 -4.90
N LYS A 128 -27.33 6.65 -4.99
CA LYS A 128 -27.29 7.40 -6.26
C LYS A 128 -26.20 6.87 -7.19
N VAL A 129 -25.04 6.53 -6.68
CA VAL A 129 -23.94 5.93 -7.47
C VAL A 129 -24.39 4.59 -8.05
N ALA A 130 -25.02 3.72 -7.25
CA ALA A 130 -25.54 2.43 -7.72
C ALA A 130 -26.58 2.61 -8.83
N ALA A 131 -27.54 3.53 -8.66
CA ALA A 131 -28.55 3.82 -9.68
C ALA A 131 -27.95 4.41 -10.96
N PHE A 132 -26.96 5.31 -10.83
CA PHE A 132 -26.24 5.89 -11.96
C PHE A 132 -25.46 4.81 -12.74
N ALA A 133 -24.71 3.96 -12.04
CA ALA A 133 -23.98 2.86 -12.64
C ALA A 133 -24.89 1.92 -13.42
N ALA A 134 -25.99 1.48 -12.82
CA ALA A 134 -26.98 0.63 -13.47
C ALA A 134 -27.59 1.28 -14.73
N ALA A 135 -27.84 2.59 -14.69
CA ALA A 135 -28.34 3.34 -15.85
C ALA A 135 -27.30 3.45 -17.00
N GLN A 136 -26.00 3.31 -16.70
CA GLN A 136 -24.91 3.23 -17.67
C GLN A 136 -24.64 1.78 -18.14
N GLY A 137 -25.39 0.80 -17.65
CA GLY A 137 -25.21 -0.62 -17.95
C GLY A 137 -24.07 -1.28 -17.18
N LEU A 138 -23.57 -0.63 -16.11
CA LEU A 138 -22.54 -1.17 -15.22
C LEU A 138 -23.17 -1.95 -14.06
N SER A 139 -22.39 -2.89 -13.54
CA SER A 139 -22.71 -3.71 -12.36
C SER A 139 -21.76 -3.41 -11.21
N GLY A 140 -21.94 -4.05 -10.07
CA GLY A 140 -21.02 -3.92 -8.94
C GLY A 140 -19.60 -4.38 -9.27
N SER A 141 -19.42 -5.34 -10.18
CA SER A 141 -18.09 -5.79 -10.61
C SER A 141 -17.28 -4.72 -11.35
N ASP A 142 -17.95 -3.68 -11.85
CA ASP A 142 -17.34 -2.54 -12.53
C ASP A 142 -17.01 -1.39 -11.55
N VAL A 143 -17.12 -1.64 -10.23
CA VAL A 143 -16.83 -0.65 -9.18
C VAL A 143 -15.57 -0.99 -8.45
N LEU A 144 -14.66 -0.01 -8.33
CA LEU A 144 -13.48 -0.03 -7.46
C LEU A 144 -13.72 0.88 -6.26
N VAL A 145 -13.66 0.31 -5.06
CA VAL A 145 -13.74 1.03 -3.80
C VAL A 145 -12.36 1.07 -3.16
N THR A 146 -11.88 2.26 -2.86
CA THR A 146 -10.54 2.45 -2.29
C THR A 146 -10.51 3.58 -1.27
N GLY A 147 -9.42 3.69 -0.52
CA GLY A 147 -9.18 4.76 0.43
C GLY A 147 -7.97 4.50 1.31
N HIS A 148 -7.38 5.58 1.82
CA HIS A 148 -6.21 5.56 2.71
C HIS A 148 -6.61 6.02 4.11
N SER A 149 -6.00 5.44 5.15
CA SER A 149 -6.23 5.84 6.54
C SER A 149 -7.70 5.63 6.96
N LEU A 150 -8.38 6.65 7.47
CA LEU A 150 -9.83 6.64 7.74
C LEU A 150 -10.64 6.30 6.48
N GLY A 151 -10.13 6.65 5.29
CA GLY A 151 -10.72 6.20 4.03
C GLY A 151 -10.68 4.67 3.87
N GLY A 152 -9.63 4.02 4.35
CA GLY A 152 -9.55 2.55 4.41
C GLY A 152 -10.60 1.92 5.33
N LEU A 153 -10.94 2.58 6.44
CA LEU A 153 -12.08 2.20 7.29
C LEU A 153 -13.39 2.27 6.48
N GLY A 154 -13.58 3.33 5.69
CA GLY A 154 -14.73 3.47 4.80
C GLY A 154 -14.86 2.32 3.80
N VAL A 155 -13.73 1.87 3.23
CA VAL A 155 -13.67 0.71 2.33
C VAL A 155 -14.15 -0.56 3.03
N ASN A 156 -13.60 -0.87 4.22
CA ASN A 156 -13.98 -2.05 4.98
C ASN A 156 -15.44 -1.99 5.44
N SER A 157 -15.93 -0.81 5.85
CA SER A 157 -17.32 -0.59 6.22
C SER A 157 -18.28 -0.83 5.05
N LEU A 158 -17.98 -0.28 3.85
CA LEU A 158 -18.83 -0.51 2.68
C LEU A 158 -18.85 -1.99 2.27
N ALA A 159 -17.71 -2.65 2.30
CA ALA A 159 -17.63 -4.08 2.00
C ALA A 159 -18.49 -4.93 2.94
N ALA A 160 -18.43 -4.65 4.26
CA ALA A 160 -19.20 -5.38 5.27
C ALA A 160 -20.72 -5.27 5.07
N MET A 161 -21.20 -4.15 4.51
CA MET A 161 -22.63 -3.90 4.30
C MET A 161 -23.11 -4.15 2.87
N SER A 162 -22.22 -4.51 1.97
CA SER A 162 -22.45 -4.53 0.52
C SER A 162 -23.56 -5.48 0.08
N SER A 163 -23.79 -6.60 0.79
CA SER A 163 -24.85 -7.57 0.50
C SER A 163 -26.24 -7.11 0.97
N ASP A 164 -26.30 -6.37 2.07
CA ASP A 164 -27.57 -6.09 2.78
C ASP A 164 -28.12 -4.70 2.48
N HIS A 165 -27.31 -3.82 1.92
CA HIS A 165 -27.67 -2.46 1.57
C HIS A 165 -27.58 -2.19 0.07
N TRP A 166 -28.18 -1.11 -0.38
CA TRP A 166 -28.20 -0.64 -1.79
C TRP A 166 -28.60 -1.75 -2.79
N GLY A 167 -29.51 -2.65 -2.35
CA GLY A 167 -29.97 -3.77 -3.17
C GLY A 167 -28.91 -4.80 -3.52
N GLY A 168 -27.82 -4.90 -2.73
CA GLY A 168 -26.70 -5.80 -2.98
C GLY A 168 -25.79 -5.36 -4.13
N PHE A 169 -25.97 -4.13 -4.66
CA PHE A 169 -25.22 -3.66 -5.82
C PHE A 169 -23.70 -3.77 -5.67
N TYR A 170 -23.18 -3.47 -4.47
CA TYR A 170 -21.74 -3.44 -4.20
C TYR A 170 -21.15 -4.79 -3.82
N GLN A 171 -21.93 -5.87 -3.77
CA GLN A 171 -21.45 -7.18 -3.32
C GLN A 171 -20.25 -7.70 -4.10
N ASP A 172 -20.24 -7.45 -5.42
CA ASP A 172 -19.19 -7.92 -6.33
C ASP A 172 -18.12 -6.86 -6.63
N ALA A 173 -18.18 -5.69 -5.98
CA ALA A 173 -17.18 -4.62 -6.16
C ALA A 173 -15.78 -5.05 -5.74
N SER A 174 -14.76 -4.38 -6.29
CA SER A 174 -13.38 -4.55 -5.87
C SER A 174 -13.07 -3.59 -4.72
N TYR A 175 -12.55 -4.12 -3.61
CA TYR A 175 -12.25 -3.36 -2.39
C TYR A 175 -10.76 -3.44 -2.08
N VAL A 176 -10.06 -2.29 -2.16
CA VAL A 176 -8.64 -2.18 -1.83
C VAL A 176 -8.44 -1.02 -0.86
N ALA A 177 -8.10 -1.35 0.38
CA ALA A 177 -7.88 -0.36 1.45
C ALA A 177 -6.38 -0.21 1.74
N PHE A 178 -5.94 1.02 1.98
CA PHE A 178 -4.56 1.34 2.36
C PHE A 178 -4.52 1.91 3.77
N ALA A 179 -3.54 1.48 4.56
CA ALA A 179 -3.32 1.99 5.92
C ALA A 179 -4.58 1.96 6.82
N SER A 180 -5.48 1.03 6.60
CA SER A 180 -6.76 1.00 7.31
C SER A 180 -6.59 0.66 8.78
N PRO A 181 -7.22 1.44 9.70
CA PRO A 181 -7.21 1.09 11.13
C PRO A 181 -8.01 -0.17 11.43
N THR A 182 -9.05 -0.47 10.64
CA THR A 182 -9.88 -1.68 10.73
C THR A 182 -9.64 -2.59 9.55
N GLN A 183 -9.87 -3.89 9.71
CA GLN A 183 -9.62 -4.87 8.66
C GLN A 183 -10.72 -5.92 8.64
N SER A 184 -11.16 -6.28 7.45
CA SER A 184 -12.07 -7.39 7.25
C SER A 184 -11.37 -8.73 7.47
N ALA A 185 -12.04 -9.69 8.10
CA ALA A 185 -11.60 -11.08 8.12
C ALA A 185 -11.80 -11.79 6.76
N ASN A 186 -12.54 -11.18 5.83
CA ASN A 186 -12.85 -11.79 4.53
C ASN A 186 -11.85 -11.40 3.46
N SER A 187 -10.81 -12.22 3.25
CA SER A 187 -9.76 -12.00 2.26
C SER A 187 -10.24 -12.12 0.81
N SER A 188 -11.37 -12.76 0.57
CA SER A 188 -11.96 -12.84 -0.78
C SER A 188 -12.70 -11.54 -1.16
N GLN A 189 -13.07 -10.72 -0.21
CA GLN A 189 -13.85 -9.51 -0.43
C GLN A 189 -13.00 -8.24 -0.39
N VAL A 190 -12.09 -8.12 0.57
CA VAL A 190 -11.26 -6.92 0.77
C VAL A 190 -9.78 -7.30 0.75
N LEU A 191 -8.97 -6.46 0.14
CA LEU A 191 -7.53 -6.44 0.32
C LEU A 191 -7.14 -5.22 1.15
N ASN A 192 -6.58 -5.45 2.33
CA ASN A 192 -6.02 -4.43 3.20
C ASN A 192 -4.50 -4.40 3.05
N ILE A 193 -3.97 -3.35 2.43
CA ILE A 193 -2.53 -3.16 2.23
C ILE A 193 -2.01 -2.16 3.26
N GLY A 194 -0.95 -2.55 3.97
CA GLY A 194 -0.33 -1.66 4.95
C GLY A 194 1.11 -1.98 5.26
N TYR A 195 1.80 -0.98 5.79
CA TYR A 195 3.14 -1.15 6.33
C TYR A 195 3.07 -1.56 7.79
N GLU A 196 3.89 -2.51 8.19
CA GLU A 196 3.95 -2.96 9.59
C GLU A 196 4.34 -1.85 10.56
N ASN A 197 5.14 -0.92 10.12
CA ASN A 197 5.56 0.23 10.93
C ASN A 197 4.65 1.46 10.77
N ASP A 198 3.51 1.32 10.09
CA ASP A 198 2.47 2.34 10.07
C ASP A 198 1.62 2.26 11.35
N PRO A 199 1.58 3.31 12.19
CA PRO A 199 0.91 3.25 13.48
C PRO A 199 -0.61 3.16 13.39
N VAL A 200 -1.20 3.47 12.25
CA VAL A 200 -2.65 3.41 12.01
C VAL A 200 -3.08 2.05 11.50
N PHE A 201 -2.24 1.43 10.67
CA PHE A 201 -2.57 0.13 10.10
C PHE A 201 -2.77 -0.93 11.19
N ARG A 202 -3.96 -1.51 11.24
CA ARG A 202 -4.33 -2.49 12.29
C ARG A 202 -4.38 -1.90 13.72
N ALA A 203 -4.64 -0.61 13.84
CA ALA A 203 -4.69 0.03 15.17
C ALA A 203 -5.95 -0.34 15.98
N LEU A 204 -6.99 -0.86 15.32
CA LEU A 204 -8.25 -1.27 15.96
C LEU A 204 -8.42 -2.78 15.83
N ASP A 205 -8.65 -3.48 16.94
CA ASP A 205 -8.95 -4.91 16.99
C ASP A 205 -10.32 -5.19 16.36
N GLY A 206 -10.31 -5.58 15.10
CA GLY A 206 -11.54 -5.67 14.32
C GLY A 206 -12.22 -4.31 14.29
N THR A 207 -13.21 -4.11 15.16
CA THR A 207 -13.97 -2.86 15.29
C THR A 207 -13.86 -2.20 16.67
N HIS A 208 -13.00 -2.71 17.56
CA HIS A 208 -12.93 -2.29 18.96
C HIS A 208 -11.53 -1.77 19.32
N PHE A 209 -11.49 -0.61 19.97
CA PHE A 209 -10.25 -0.13 20.56
C PHE A 209 -9.83 -1.00 21.74
N ASN A 210 -8.59 -1.44 21.73
CA ASN A 210 -7.94 -2.08 22.85
C ASN A 210 -6.79 -1.18 23.34
N ALA A 211 -6.64 -1.00 24.66
CA ALA A 211 -5.58 -0.20 25.23
C ALA A 211 -4.15 -0.72 24.85
N SER A 212 -4.01 -2.00 24.53
CA SER A 212 -2.77 -2.57 24.01
C SER A 212 -2.42 -2.04 22.62
N SER A 213 -3.39 -1.61 21.81
CA SER A 213 -3.18 -1.03 20.49
C SER A 213 -2.42 0.30 20.51
N LEU A 214 -2.32 0.95 21.68
CA LEU A 214 -1.44 2.11 21.85
C LEU A 214 0.05 1.76 21.75
N GLY A 215 0.43 0.54 22.05
CA GLY A 215 1.83 0.09 22.06
C GLY A 215 2.16 -0.95 20.98
N THR A 216 1.16 -1.67 20.48
CA THR A 216 1.34 -2.78 19.53
C THR A 216 0.18 -2.79 18.54
N HIS A 217 0.44 -3.23 17.32
CA HIS A 217 -0.63 -3.56 16.39
C HIS A 217 -1.36 -4.84 16.80
N ASP A 218 -2.62 -4.93 16.45
CA ASP A 218 -3.35 -6.17 16.49
C ASP A 218 -2.84 -7.17 15.46
N LYS A 219 -3.18 -8.44 15.66
CA LYS A 219 -2.85 -9.47 14.67
C LYS A 219 -3.50 -9.11 13.34
N PRO A 220 -2.76 -9.33 12.21
CA PRO A 220 -3.34 -9.10 10.90
C PRO A 220 -4.52 -10.02 10.68
N GLN A 221 -5.60 -9.47 10.10
CA GLN A 221 -6.72 -10.26 9.63
C GLN A 221 -6.35 -10.98 8.31
N GLU A 222 -7.16 -11.95 7.90
CA GLU A 222 -6.90 -12.69 6.66
C GLU A 222 -6.85 -11.80 5.40
N SER A 223 -7.57 -10.67 5.39
CA SER A 223 -7.56 -9.71 4.29
C SER A 223 -6.29 -8.85 4.23
N ALA A 224 -5.50 -8.81 5.30
CA ALA A 224 -4.37 -7.90 5.44
C ALA A 224 -3.07 -8.46 4.86
N THR A 225 -2.26 -7.58 4.28
CA THR A 225 -0.86 -7.91 3.99
C THR A 225 -0.08 -8.04 5.30
N ASN A 226 0.97 -8.85 5.27
CA ASN A 226 1.91 -9.00 6.37
C ASN A 226 3.31 -8.63 5.90
N ASN A 227 4.18 -8.29 6.86
CA ASN A 227 5.61 -8.18 6.66
C ASN A 227 6.03 -7.20 5.54
N ILE A 228 5.28 -6.13 5.30
CA ILE A 228 5.71 -5.02 4.42
C ILE A 228 6.17 -3.87 5.30
N VAL A 229 7.41 -3.44 5.12
CA VAL A 229 8.07 -2.40 5.91
C VAL A 229 8.33 -1.17 5.04
N SER A 230 7.92 0.02 5.48
CA SER A 230 8.36 1.28 4.92
C SER A 230 9.66 1.74 5.59
N PHE A 231 10.79 1.64 4.90
CA PHE A 231 12.08 2.02 5.46
C PHE A 231 12.31 3.52 5.32
N THR A 232 11.79 4.27 6.30
CA THR A 232 11.88 5.73 6.37
C THR A 232 13.11 6.20 7.16
N ASP A 233 13.43 7.50 7.10
CA ASP A 233 14.49 8.12 7.91
C ASP A 233 14.29 7.85 9.39
N HIS A 234 13.04 7.88 9.85
CA HIS A 234 12.70 7.69 11.25
C HIS A 234 12.79 6.23 11.67
N TYR A 235 12.37 5.30 10.82
CA TYR A 235 12.49 3.87 11.07
C TYR A 235 13.96 3.45 11.23
N SER A 236 14.86 4.02 10.46
CA SER A 236 16.31 3.76 10.53
C SER A 236 16.97 4.36 11.79
N SER A 237 16.34 5.35 12.44
CA SER A 237 16.89 6.04 13.61
C SER A 237 16.79 5.21 14.90
N PHE A 238 17.60 5.54 15.93
CA PHE A 238 17.51 4.87 17.23
C PHE A 238 16.14 5.04 17.89
N LEU A 239 15.57 6.26 17.84
CA LEU A 239 14.25 6.52 18.42
C LEU A 239 13.12 5.87 17.63
N GLY A 240 13.25 5.78 16.30
CA GLY A 240 12.30 5.07 15.45
C GLY A 240 12.23 3.57 15.73
N LYS A 241 13.30 3.00 16.30
CA LYS A 241 13.35 1.58 16.73
C LYS A 241 12.66 1.29 18.04
N LEU A 242 12.30 2.34 18.81
CA LEU A 242 11.56 2.19 20.06
C LEU A 242 10.07 2.17 19.74
N VAL A 243 9.42 1.02 19.87
CA VAL A 243 7.97 0.84 19.58
C VAL A 243 7.61 1.39 18.19
N PRO A 244 8.17 0.85 17.11
CA PRO A 244 8.07 1.42 15.77
C PRO A 244 6.63 1.48 15.23
N GLN A 245 5.74 0.64 15.74
CA GLN A 245 4.33 0.55 15.35
C GLN A 245 3.38 1.30 16.30
N SER A 246 3.90 2.00 17.32
CA SER A 246 3.04 2.67 18.30
C SER A 246 2.46 3.97 17.75
N ILE A 247 1.15 4.15 17.89
CA ILE A 247 0.44 5.41 17.60
C ILE A 247 0.96 6.58 18.45
N LEU A 248 1.57 6.29 19.60
CA LEU A 248 2.18 7.28 20.49
C LEU A 248 3.59 7.68 20.07
N ASN A 249 4.20 6.97 19.13
CA ASN A 249 5.50 7.33 18.59
C ASN A 249 5.33 8.29 17.40
N PRO A 250 5.60 9.60 17.55
CA PRO A 250 5.38 10.56 16.46
C PRO A 250 6.27 10.29 15.24
N GLN A 251 7.36 9.54 15.39
CA GLN A 251 8.26 9.21 14.28
C GLN A 251 7.71 8.08 13.40
N SER A 252 6.89 7.18 13.95
CA SER A 252 6.29 6.10 13.18
C SER A 252 5.26 6.61 12.15
N TRP A 253 4.70 7.81 12.38
CA TRP A 253 3.72 8.42 11.47
C TRP A 253 4.29 8.78 10.09
N SER A 254 5.60 8.84 9.92
CA SER A 254 6.21 8.98 8.58
C SER A 254 5.85 7.80 7.67
N ALA A 255 5.63 6.61 8.22
CA ALA A 255 5.20 5.44 7.45
C ALA A 255 3.71 5.48 7.04
N HIS A 256 2.93 6.44 7.60
CA HIS A 256 1.49 6.61 7.29
C HIS A 256 1.24 7.55 6.09
N SER A 257 2.26 8.05 5.45
CA SER A 257 2.14 9.00 4.32
C SER A 257 1.47 8.35 3.10
N ALA A 258 0.36 8.91 2.61
CA ALA A 258 -0.29 8.44 1.39
C ALA A 258 0.63 8.50 0.16
N VAL A 259 1.53 9.48 0.10
CA VAL A 259 2.52 9.63 -0.97
C VAL A 259 3.54 8.50 -0.91
N ASP A 260 4.04 8.14 0.29
CA ASP A 260 4.99 7.04 0.46
C ASP A 260 4.34 5.69 0.18
N TYR A 261 3.05 5.52 0.53
CA TYR A 261 2.26 4.36 0.11
C TYR A 261 2.19 4.28 -1.41
N ALA A 262 1.79 5.36 -2.08
CA ALA A 262 1.67 5.36 -3.54
C ALA A 262 3.01 5.10 -4.23
N GLY A 263 4.07 5.80 -3.82
CA GLY A 263 5.41 5.63 -4.39
C GLY A 263 5.98 4.25 -4.14
N GLY A 264 5.96 3.80 -2.90
CA GLY A 264 6.55 2.52 -2.48
C GLY A 264 5.83 1.31 -3.09
N LEU A 265 4.50 1.28 -3.00
CA LEU A 265 3.74 0.14 -3.53
C LEU A 265 3.78 0.08 -5.07
N ASN A 266 3.80 1.21 -5.77
CA ASN A 266 3.98 1.18 -7.22
C ASN A 266 5.36 0.64 -7.62
N ARG A 267 6.44 0.94 -6.86
CA ARG A 267 7.75 0.32 -7.10
C ARG A 267 7.70 -1.19 -6.88
N LEU A 268 7.07 -1.64 -5.79
CA LEU A 268 6.90 -3.08 -5.53
C LEU A 268 6.10 -3.78 -6.65
N ILE A 269 4.96 -3.22 -7.08
CA ILE A 269 4.11 -3.80 -8.13
C ILE A 269 4.87 -3.89 -9.47
N ASN A 270 5.76 -2.94 -9.75
CA ASN A 270 6.54 -2.89 -10.98
C ASN A 270 7.93 -3.55 -10.89
N SER A 271 8.33 -4.01 -9.71
CA SER A 271 9.57 -4.77 -9.52
C SER A 271 9.53 -6.09 -10.27
N ASP A 272 10.67 -6.50 -10.82
CA ASP A 272 10.84 -7.83 -11.43
C ASP A 272 10.61 -8.97 -10.42
N PHE A 273 10.67 -8.65 -9.13
CA PHE A 273 10.46 -9.63 -8.06
C PHE A 273 9.01 -9.74 -7.57
N TYR A 274 8.10 -8.88 -8.04
CA TYR A 274 6.71 -8.89 -7.57
C TYR A 274 6.06 -10.29 -7.65
N ASP A 275 6.23 -10.96 -8.78
CA ASP A 275 5.62 -12.28 -9.02
C ASP A 275 6.29 -13.42 -8.24
N LEU A 276 7.47 -13.16 -7.64
CA LEU A 276 8.16 -14.09 -6.73
C LEU A 276 7.75 -13.90 -5.27
N THR A 277 7.08 -12.79 -4.94
CA THR A 277 6.57 -12.56 -3.59
C THR A 277 5.40 -13.50 -3.27
N SER A 278 5.18 -13.74 -2.00
CA SER A 278 4.01 -14.45 -1.48
C SER A 278 3.40 -13.64 -0.33
N ARG A 279 2.23 -14.06 0.13
CA ARG A 279 1.51 -13.40 1.23
C ARG A 279 2.38 -13.21 2.49
N ASP A 280 3.30 -14.15 2.75
CA ASP A 280 4.16 -14.16 3.93
C ASP A 280 5.58 -13.64 3.64
N SER A 281 5.84 -13.10 2.43
CA SER A 281 7.14 -12.55 2.10
C SER A 281 7.42 -11.30 2.92
N THR A 282 8.64 -11.19 3.46
CA THR A 282 9.13 -9.93 4.03
C THR A 282 9.53 -9.00 2.90
N VAL A 283 8.93 -7.81 2.85
CA VAL A 283 9.24 -6.79 1.84
C VAL A 283 9.65 -5.50 2.53
N VAL A 284 10.84 -5.01 2.23
CA VAL A 284 11.35 -3.73 2.75
C VAL A 284 11.43 -2.73 1.60
N ILE A 285 10.64 -1.67 1.69
CA ILE A 285 10.57 -0.64 0.65
C ILE A 285 11.36 0.59 1.10
N SER A 286 12.35 1.01 0.32
CA SER A 286 13.11 2.24 0.58
C SER A 286 12.22 3.47 0.42
N ASN A 287 11.96 4.17 1.51
CA ASN A 287 11.27 5.47 1.56
C ASN A 287 12.15 6.50 2.30
N LEU A 288 13.47 6.39 2.14
CA LEU A 288 14.42 7.35 2.66
C LEU A 288 14.35 8.68 1.90
N SER A 289 14.56 9.78 2.62
CA SER A 289 14.76 11.08 1.99
C SER A 289 16.03 11.09 1.13
N GLU A 290 16.10 12.00 0.16
CA GLU A 290 17.27 12.17 -0.73
C GLU A 290 18.59 12.27 0.05
N GLY A 291 18.61 13.03 1.14
CA GLY A 291 19.81 13.21 1.97
C GLY A 291 20.19 12.01 2.83
N LYS A 292 19.43 10.92 2.81
CA LYS A 292 19.72 9.71 3.58
C LYS A 292 19.99 8.47 2.72
N ARG A 293 19.52 8.45 1.47
CA ARG A 293 19.63 7.28 0.58
C ARG A 293 21.06 6.80 0.37
N ASP A 294 22.01 7.72 0.25
CA ASP A 294 23.45 7.42 0.06
C ASP A 294 24.24 7.22 1.37
N GLN A 295 23.56 7.31 2.53
CA GLN A 295 24.18 7.21 3.85
C GLN A 295 23.66 6.05 4.70
N VAL A 296 22.44 5.59 4.45
CA VAL A 296 21.76 4.60 5.27
C VAL A 296 21.45 3.35 4.46
N TRP A 297 21.94 2.21 4.96
CA TRP A 297 21.64 0.91 4.36
C TRP A 297 20.22 0.49 4.66
N VAL A 298 19.43 0.32 3.61
CA VAL A 298 18.07 -0.25 3.67
C VAL A 298 18.19 -1.75 3.89
N LYS A 299 17.60 -2.25 4.95
CA LYS A 299 17.64 -3.67 5.32
C LYS A 299 16.48 -4.01 6.22
N ASP A 300 16.17 -5.29 6.35
CA ASP A 300 15.26 -5.74 7.39
C ASP A 300 15.90 -5.55 8.77
N LEU A 301 15.26 -4.71 9.61
CA LEU A 301 15.71 -4.50 11.01
C LEU A 301 15.08 -5.52 11.98
N ASN A 302 14.08 -6.27 11.53
CA ASN A 302 13.39 -7.30 12.30
C ASN A 302 12.96 -6.81 13.68
N LEU A 303 12.25 -5.68 13.74
CA LEU A 303 11.91 -4.96 14.97
C LEU A 303 10.56 -5.38 15.58
N TYR A 304 9.84 -6.32 14.98
CA TYR A 304 8.49 -6.70 15.36
C TYR A 304 8.47 -7.87 16.32
N ALA A 305 7.33 -8.05 16.99
CA ALA A 305 7.12 -9.16 17.92
C ALA A 305 7.16 -10.52 17.18
N GLU A 306 6.72 -10.57 15.95
CA GLU A 306 6.87 -11.72 15.06
C GLU A 306 8.14 -11.52 14.24
N LYS A 307 9.11 -12.42 14.42
CA LYS A 307 10.35 -12.36 13.66
C LYS A 307 10.09 -12.67 12.19
N HIS A 308 10.61 -11.83 11.33
CA HIS A 308 10.68 -12.14 9.91
C HIS A 308 11.58 -13.35 9.70
N THR A 309 11.07 -14.34 9.00
CA THR A 309 11.79 -15.57 8.66
C THR A 309 11.63 -15.84 7.18
N GLY A 310 12.69 -16.32 6.54
CA GLY A 310 12.67 -16.61 5.10
C GLY A 310 13.37 -15.54 4.27
N SER A 311 12.95 -15.42 3.02
CA SER A 311 13.55 -14.49 2.05
C SER A 311 13.04 -13.07 2.24
N THR A 312 13.94 -12.10 2.13
CA THR A 312 13.62 -10.67 2.18
C THR A 312 13.71 -10.05 0.79
N PHE A 313 12.68 -9.33 0.41
CA PHE A 313 12.65 -8.52 -0.81
C PHE A 313 12.93 -7.07 -0.42
N ILE A 314 13.99 -6.48 -0.95
CA ILE A 314 14.36 -5.08 -0.69
C ILE A 314 14.20 -4.30 -1.99
N ILE A 315 13.33 -3.30 -1.96
CA ILE A 315 12.97 -2.50 -3.14
C ILE A 315 13.52 -1.08 -2.98
N GLY A 316 14.42 -0.72 -3.88
CA GLY A 316 15.04 0.59 -3.98
C GLY A 316 14.13 1.65 -4.61
N THR A 317 14.74 2.73 -5.09
CA THR A 317 14.06 3.90 -5.65
C THR A 317 14.43 4.16 -7.11
N GLN A 318 14.20 5.35 -7.59
CA GLN A 318 14.70 5.83 -8.89
C GLN A 318 15.97 6.70 -8.73
N SER A 319 16.67 6.55 -7.61
CA SER A 319 17.89 7.30 -7.26
C SER A 319 18.84 6.37 -6.53
N ASN A 320 20.08 6.80 -6.32
CA ASN A 320 21.11 6.01 -5.66
C ASN A 320 20.67 5.50 -4.29
N ASP A 321 20.70 4.19 -4.09
CA ASP A 321 20.31 3.51 -2.85
C ASP A 321 21.46 2.65 -2.30
N LEU A 322 21.44 2.39 -1.00
CA LEU A 322 22.27 1.42 -0.32
C LEU A 322 21.38 0.26 0.16
N LEU A 323 21.44 -0.89 -0.49
CA LEU A 323 20.58 -2.03 -0.20
C LEU A 323 21.39 -3.18 0.42
N HIS A 324 20.95 -3.70 1.56
CA HIS A 324 21.67 -4.72 2.29
C HIS A 324 20.78 -5.92 2.61
N GLY A 325 20.97 -7.01 1.90
CA GLY A 325 20.44 -8.33 2.25
C GLY A 325 21.02 -8.83 3.57
N GLY A 326 20.41 -9.82 4.15
CA GLY A 326 20.88 -10.43 5.39
C GLY A 326 21.71 -11.70 5.14
N LYS A 327 21.59 -12.65 6.07
CA LYS A 327 22.16 -13.99 5.93
C LYS A 327 21.22 -14.98 5.25
N GLY A 328 20.01 -14.53 4.94
CA GLY A 328 18.97 -15.32 4.30
C GLY A 328 19.14 -15.43 2.79
N ASN A 329 18.08 -15.86 2.13
CA ASN A 329 17.98 -15.80 0.68
C ASN A 329 17.23 -14.51 0.33
N ASP A 330 17.91 -13.55 -0.29
CA ASP A 330 17.37 -12.21 -0.44
C ASP A 330 17.22 -11.82 -1.91
N TYR A 331 16.28 -10.92 -2.19
CA TYR A 331 16.00 -10.34 -3.48
C TYR A 331 16.18 -8.82 -3.38
N LEU A 332 17.18 -8.26 -4.06
CA LEU A 332 17.53 -6.85 -3.99
C LEU A 332 17.29 -6.21 -5.35
N ASP A 333 16.39 -5.21 -5.40
CA ASP A 333 16.03 -4.46 -6.60
C ASP A 333 16.46 -3.00 -6.42
N GLY A 334 17.50 -2.56 -7.14
CA GLY A 334 18.02 -1.19 -7.08
C GLY A 334 17.05 -0.18 -7.71
N GLY A 335 16.43 -0.57 -8.84
CA GLY A 335 15.57 0.31 -9.60
C GLY A 335 16.32 1.18 -10.61
N ALA A 336 16.57 2.43 -10.31
CA ALA A 336 17.42 3.29 -11.12
C ALA A 336 18.33 4.14 -10.22
N GLY A 337 19.47 4.54 -10.75
CA GLY A 337 20.51 5.24 -9.99
C GLY A 337 21.79 4.43 -9.92
N ASP A 338 22.80 4.97 -9.28
CA ASP A 338 24.05 4.29 -9.00
C ASP A 338 23.94 3.62 -7.62
N ASP A 339 23.53 2.35 -7.61
CA ASP A 339 23.17 1.64 -6.40
C ASP A 339 24.32 0.82 -5.84
N ARG A 340 24.32 0.62 -4.54
CA ARG A 340 25.30 -0.23 -3.86
C ARG A 340 24.57 -1.32 -3.09
N PHE A 341 25.04 -2.54 -3.26
CA PHE A 341 24.49 -3.73 -2.64
C PHE A 341 25.47 -4.36 -1.67
N ARG A 342 24.95 -4.91 -0.59
CA ARG A 342 25.64 -5.83 0.33
C ARG A 342 24.82 -7.07 0.54
N ASP A 343 25.54 -8.17 0.78
CA ASP A 343 24.96 -9.45 1.05
C ASP A 343 25.87 -10.15 2.10
N ASP A 344 25.26 -10.74 3.11
CA ASP A 344 25.98 -11.41 4.22
C ASP A 344 26.00 -12.95 4.04
N GLY A 345 25.56 -13.46 2.89
CA GLY A 345 25.51 -14.88 2.53
C GLY A 345 24.11 -15.36 2.16
N GLY A 346 23.96 -16.67 1.88
CA GLY A 346 22.71 -17.26 1.38
C GLY A 346 22.65 -17.39 -0.13
N TYR A 347 21.43 -17.54 -0.67
CA TYR A 347 21.18 -17.57 -2.12
C TYR A 347 20.42 -16.32 -2.50
N ASN A 348 21.10 -15.37 -3.14
CA ASN A 348 20.57 -14.04 -3.39
C ASN A 348 20.39 -13.77 -4.88
N ILE A 349 19.38 -12.96 -5.19
CA ILE A 349 19.17 -12.42 -6.54
C ILE A 349 19.22 -10.89 -6.43
N ILE A 350 20.13 -10.29 -7.20
CA ILE A 350 20.38 -8.84 -7.16
C ILE A 350 20.18 -8.29 -8.58
N HIS A 351 19.19 -7.42 -8.72
CA HIS A 351 18.99 -6.62 -9.93
C HIS A 351 19.46 -5.19 -9.68
N GLY A 352 20.53 -4.79 -10.36
CA GLY A 352 21.05 -3.43 -10.26
C GLY A 352 20.09 -2.42 -10.88
N GLY A 353 19.47 -2.78 -12.02
CA GLY A 353 18.62 -1.88 -12.78
C GLY A 353 19.42 -0.87 -13.59
N GLN A 354 18.96 0.39 -13.71
CA GLN A 354 19.62 1.40 -14.51
C GLN A 354 20.73 2.10 -13.69
N GLY A 355 21.89 2.36 -14.31
CA GLY A 355 22.99 3.12 -13.71
C GLY A 355 24.28 2.32 -13.52
N HIS A 356 25.17 2.82 -12.67
CA HIS A 356 26.43 2.17 -12.34
C HIS A 356 26.34 1.48 -10.97
N ASN A 357 25.99 0.21 -10.99
CA ASN A 357 25.67 -0.56 -9.81
C ASN A 357 26.87 -1.37 -9.31
N VAL A 358 27.03 -1.45 -7.98
CA VAL A 358 28.19 -2.07 -7.32
C VAL A 358 27.71 -3.06 -6.25
N LEU A 359 28.22 -4.29 -6.28
CA LEU A 359 28.09 -5.24 -5.18
C LEU A 359 29.36 -5.19 -4.30
N GLU A 360 29.22 -4.78 -3.05
CA GLU A 360 30.32 -4.75 -2.07
C GLU A 360 30.52 -6.13 -1.46
N LEU A 361 31.60 -6.76 -1.77
CA LEU A 361 31.98 -8.05 -1.19
C LEU A 361 32.58 -7.85 0.20
N GLN A 362 32.09 -8.62 1.18
CA GLN A 362 32.55 -8.56 2.58
C GLN A 362 33.94 -9.17 2.83
N GLN A 363 34.52 -9.81 1.81
CA GLN A 363 35.83 -10.48 1.86
C GLN A 363 36.64 -10.15 0.62
N PRO A 364 37.97 -10.38 0.66
CA PRO A 364 38.79 -10.21 -0.53
C PRO A 364 38.32 -11.08 -1.70
N LEU A 365 38.37 -10.54 -2.92
CA LEU A 365 37.87 -11.16 -4.15
C LEU A 365 38.39 -12.59 -4.36
N LYS A 366 39.63 -12.87 -3.92
CA LYS A 366 40.26 -14.22 -4.00
C LYS A 366 39.49 -15.32 -3.25
N ASN A 367 38.57 -14.94 -2.34
CA ASN A 367 37.77 -15.89 -1.58
C ASN A 367 36.46 -16.25 -2.28
N PHE A 368 36.23 -15.70 -3.47
CA PHE A 368 35.03 -15.94 -4.27
C PHE A 368 35.35 -16.69 -5.56
N SER A 369 34.40 -17.49 -5.99
CA SER A 369 34.37 -18.06 -7.34
C SER A 369 33.34 -17.30 -8.16
N ILE A 370 33.76 -16.74 -9.30
CA ILE A 370 32.88 -15.91 -10.14
C ILE A 370 32.75 -16.55 -11.50
N ALA A 371 31.52 -16.69 -11.99
CA ALA A 371 31.17 -17.13 -13.32
C ALA A 371 30.25 -16.12 -13.98
N ASN A 372 30.34 -15.99 -15.30
CA ASN A 372 29.48 -15.16 -16.14
C ASN A 372 28.80 -16.07 -17.17
N ASP A 373 27.48 -15.95 -17.34
CA ASP A 373 26.76 -16.75 -18.33
C ASP A 373 26.86 -16.22 -19.77
N GLY A 374 27.45 -15.05 -19.94
CA GLY A 374 27.57 -14.38 -21.25
C GLY A 374 26.37 -13.47 -21.59
N ASP A 375 25.29 -13.51 -20.82
CA ASP A 375 24.09 -12.69 -21.02
C ASP A 375 23.98 -11.57 -19.97
N GLY A 376 25.10 -11.29 -19.27
CA GLY A 376 25.20 -10.21 -18.29
C GLY A 376 24.90 -10.59 -16.84
N THR A 377 24.62 -11.87 -16.57
CA THR A 377 24.45 -12.38 -15.20
C THR A 377 25.78 -12.87 -14.63
N LEU A 378 26.13 -12.39 -13.44
CA LEU A 378 27.27 -12.91 -12.68
C LEU A 378 26.76 -13.81 -11.55
N TYR A 379 27.42 -14.96 -11.40
CA TYR A 379 27.24 -15.89 -10.29
C TYR A 379 28.46 -15.81 -9.39
N ILE A 380 28.27 -15.35 -8.18
CA ILE A 380 29.33 -15.08 -7.21
C ILE A 380 29.13 -16.02 -6.04
N ARG A 381 30.04 -17.00 -5.90
CA ARG A 381 30.00 -17.99 -4.83
C ARG A 381 31.05 -17.68 -3.76
N ASP A 382 30.62 -17.57 -2.53
CA ASP A 382 31.49 -17.40 -1.38
C ASP A 382 32.15 -18.73 -0.91
N ALA A 383 33.07 -18.62 0.06
CA ALA A 383 33.77 -19.78 0.63
C ALA A 383 32.87 -20.68 1.50
N TYR A 384 31.70 -20.21 1.89
CA TYR A 384 30.75 -20.92 2.75
C TYR A 384 29.59 -21.56 1.96
N GLY A 385 29.57 -21.35 0.63
CA GLY A 385 28.60 -21.96 -0.28
C GLY A 385 27.41 -21.07 -0.62
N GLY A 386 27.36 -19.84 -0.11
CA GLY A 386 26.41 -18.82 -0.55
C GLY A 386 26.63 -18.46 -2.01
N ILE A 387 25.57 -18.11 -2.74
CA ILE A 387 25.62 -17.72 -4.15
C ILE A 387 24.76 -16.48 -4.35
N SER A 388 25.38 -15.43 -4.88
CA SER A 388 24.66 -14.23 -5.32
C SER A 388 24.63 -14.24 -6.86
N MET A 389 23.43 -14.25 -7.41
CA MET A 389 23.17 -14.07 -8.83
C MET A 389 22.86 -12.60 -9.06
N THR A 390 23.69 -11.92 -9.87
CA THR A 390 23.55 -10.48 -10.10
C THR A 390 23.29 -10.17 -11.56
N ARG A 391 22.40 -9.21 -11.83
CA ARG A 391 22.17 -8.64 -13.15
C ARG A 391 22.29 -7.11 -13.04
N ASP A 392 22.81 -6.49 -14.10
CA ASP A 392 23.03 -5.03 -14.17
C ASP A 392 23.90 -4.49 -13.03
N VAL A 393 24.85 -5.30 -12.56
CA VAL A 393 25.88 -4.93 -11.58
C VAL A 393 27.23 -4.89 -12.31
N GLY A 394 27.78 -3.68 -12.47
CA GLY A 394 28.97 -3.43 -13.30
C GLY A 394 30.31 -3.55 -12.55
N ALA A 395 30.30 -3.59 -11.21
CA ALA A 395 31.50 -3.67 -10.38
C ALA A 395 31.29 -4.53 -9.12
N LEU A 396 32.44 -5.09 -8.63
CA LEU A 396 32.51 -5.89 -7.41
C LEU A 396 33.54 -5.29 -6.46
#